data_ed349480a591409d9f5c976f6bf08dda
#
_entry.id   ed349480a591409d9f5c976f6bf08dda
#
_cell.length_a   1.000
_cell.length_b   1.000
_cell.length_c   1.000
_cell.angle_alpha   90.00
_cell.angle_beta   90.00
_cell.angle_gamma   90.00
#
_symmetry.space_group_name_H-M   'P 1'
#
loop_
_entity.id
_entity.type
_entity.pdbx_description
1 polymer ?
#
loop_
_entity_poly.entity_id
_entity_poly.type
_entity_poly.pdbx_seq_one_letter_code
_entity_poly.pdbx_strand_id
1 'polypeptide(L)'
;MKTRLIIFLMCLFAWFSGADTHAQTDVKHLSWGKVANNMPTEWYNSEQARNIADQLLARQMDCGGWQKNIPYHHLLTDAELAKVRRTGVGATIDNGATTTEMRFLARVYACCGDARYKDAFVKGLHYLFEAQYDNGGWPQFNPPRGKAHYSSHITYNDNAMVNVLRLLREVSENDSPFDGLRLSDSLREQAQKSFDKGIDCILKTQIRIDGKPTVWCAQHDEKTFAPAPARAYELVSFSGS
;
A
#
# COMPACT_ATOMS: atom_id res chain seq x y z
N MET A 1 29.86 77.06 -15.62
CA MET A 1 30.25 75.69 -15.23
C MET A 1 29.18 75.15 -14.28
N LYS A 2 28.31 74.24 -14.78
CA LYS A 2 27.24 73.64 -13.96
C LYS A 2 27.59 72.20 -13.70
N THR A 3 27.97 71.92 -12.47
CA THR A 3 28.33 70.54 -12.00
C THR A 3 27.02 69.76 -11.78
N ARG A 4 26.81 68.69 -12.52
CA ARG A 4 25.70 67.74 -12.32
C ARG A 4 26.13 66.69 -11.31
N LEU A 5 25.44 66.64 -10.19
CA LEU A 5 25.55 65.63 -9.19
C LEU A 5 24.70 64.39 -9.63
N ILE A 6 25.37 63.28 -9.90
CA ILE A 6 24.71 61.98 -10.20
C ILE A 6 24.55 61.22 -8.89
N ILE A 7 23.28 61.10 -8.42
CA ILE A 7 22.97 60.27 -7.25
C ILE A 7 22.76 58.85 -7.76
N PHE A 8 23.65 57.94 -7.38
CA PHE A 8 23.52 56.51 -7.60
C PHE A 8 22.59 55.93 -6.52
N LEU A 9 21.37 55.58 -6.92
CA LEU A 9 20.42 54.91 -6.06
C LEU A 9 20.72 53.39 -6.08
N MET A 10 21.40 52.88 -5.05
CA MET A 10 21.60 51.45 -4.84
C MET A 10 20.29 50.84 -4.35
N CYS A 11 19.58 50.14 -5.21
CA CYS A 11 18.46 49.27 -4.83
C CYS A 11 19.06 48.01 -4.18
N LEU A 12 19.01 47.92 -2.86
CA LEU A 12 19.25 46.71 -2.10
C LEU A 12 18.04 45.79 -2.31
N PHE A 13 18.15 44.82 -3.22
CA PHE A 13 17.26 43.68 -3.27
C PHE A 13 17.54 42.78 -2.08
N ALA A 14 16.81 42.95 -1.00
CA ALA A 14 16.73 41.95 0.06
C ALA A 14 16.05 40.72 -0.49
N TRP A 15 16.81 39.68 -0.80
CA TRP A 15 16.29 38.35 -0.99
C TRP A 15 15.76 37.84 0.36
N PHE A 16 14.46 37.97 0.57
CA PHE A 16 13.78 37.21 1.59
C PHE A 16 13.76 35.74 1.13
N SER A 17 14.76 34.98 1.54
CA SER A 17 14.65 33.52 1.57
C SER A 17 13.61 33.19 2.63
N GLY A 18 12.33 33.16 2.24
CA GLY A 18 11.30 32.57 3.04
C GLY A 18 11.62 31.07 3.18
N ALA A 19 12.34 30.72 4.24
CA ALA A 19 12.32 29.33 4.69
C ALA A 19 10.88 29.07 5.13
N ASP A 20 10.09 28.44 4.27
CA ASP A 20 8.81 27.85 4.65
C ASP A 20 9.12 26.80 5.74
N THR A 21 9.16 27.25 6.97
CA THR A 21 9.09 26.36 8.14
C THR A 21 7.66 25.81 8.19
N HIS A 22 7.37 24.87 7.29
CA HIS A 22 6.19 24.01 7.52
C HIS A 22 6.40 23.36 8.88
N ALA A 23 5.62 23.80 9.87
CA ALA A 23 5.60 23.17 11.18
C ALA A 23 5.43 21.67 10.95
N GLN A 24 6.42 20.89 11.40
CA GLN A 24 6.41 19.45 11.24
C GLN A 24 5.13 18.90 11.87
N THR A 25 4.23 18.35 11.07
CA THR A 25 2.97 17.80 11.55
C THR A 25 3.29 16.63 12.48
N ASP A 26 2.83 16.68 13.73
CA ASP A 26 3.00 15.53 14.63
C ASP A 26 2.09 14.38 14.20
N VAL A 27 2.67 13.44 13.44
CA VAL A 27 1.96 12.24 12.95
C VAL A 27 2.01 11.08 13.92
N LYS A 28 2.77 11.17 15.03
CA LYS A 28 2.99 10.04 15.95
C LYS A 28 1.72 9.56 16.64
N HIS A 29 0.74 10.44 16.81
CA HIS A 29 -0.55 10.12 17.44
C HIS A 29 -1.60 9.60 16.45
N LEU A 30 -1.30 9.61 15.16
CA LEU A 30 -2.21 9.14 14.13
C LEU A 30 -2.04 7.63 13.90
N SER A 31 -3.07 6.98 13.40
CA SER A 31 -2.91 5.62 12.88
C SER A 31 -2.12 5.63 11.57
N TRP A 32 -1.39 4.55 11.28
CA TRP A 32 -0.67 4.42 10.02
C TRP A 32 -1.59 4.61 8.81
N GLY A 33 -2.78 4.01 8.83
CA GLY A 33 -3.77 4.18 7.75
C GLY A 33 -4.18 5.64 7.52
N LYS A 34 -4.28 6.45 8.59
CA LYS A 34 -4.55 7.89 8.48
C LYS A 34 -3.39 8.62 7.82
N VAL A 35 -2.16 8.35 8.25
CA VAL A 35 -0.95 8.97 7.69
C VAL A 35 -0.77 8.58 6.22
N ALA A 36 -1.01 7.31 5.90
CA ALA A 36 -0.81 6.83 4.55
C ALA A 36 -1.85 7.34 3.53
N ASN A 37 -3.09 7.56 3.96
CA ASN A 37 -4.18 7.77 3.01
C ASN A 37 -4.90 9.11 3.13
N ASN A 38 -4.82 9.79 4.27
CA ASN A 38 -5.72 10.89 4.58
C ASN A 38 -5.00 12.15 5.11
N MET A 39 -3.72 12.31 4.80
CA MET A 39 -3.03 13.60 4.99
C MET A 39 -3.35 14.55 3.83
N PRO A 40 -3.22 15.86 4.04
CA PRO A 40 -3.31 16.84 2.94
C PRO A 40 -2.32 16.51 1.82
N THR A 41 -2.70 16.74 0.57
CA THR A 41 -1.87 16.39 -0.59
C THR A 41 -0.46 17.00 -0.52
N GLU A 42 -0.37 18.27 -0.10
CA GLU A 42 0.89 18.98 0.07
C GLU A 42 1.81 18.37 1.12
N TRP A 43 1.25 17.69 2.13
CA TRP A 43 2.04 17.03 3.16
C TRP A 43 2.90 15.89 2.59
N TYR A 44 2.39 15.18 1.55
CA TYR A 44 3.17 14.11 0.92
C TYR A 44 4.43 14.60 0.20
N ASN A 45 4.57 15.92 -0.03
CA ASN A 45 5.79 16.55 -0.54
C ASN A 45 6.80 16.92 0.57
N SER A 46 6.45 16.77 1.83
CA SER A 46 7.32 17.14 2.96
C SER A 46 8.53 16.21 3.11
N GLU A 47 9.56 16.72 3.76
CA GLU A 47 10.71 15.90 4.17
C GLU A 47 10.28 14.76 5.10
N GLN A 48 9.31 15.00 5.98
CA GLN A 48 8.75 13.98 6.87
C GLN A 48 8.13 12.82 6.08
N ALA A 49 7.35 13.09 5.04
CA ALA A 49 6.75 12.06 4.19
C ALA A 49 7.83 11.27 3.43
N ARG A 50 8.87 11.94 2.92
CA ARG A 50 10.00 11.26 2.26
C ARG A 50 10.77 10.36 3.23
N ASN A 51 11.03 10.82 4.45
CA ASN A 51 11.69 10.00 5.48
C ASN A 51 10.87 8.75 5.81
N ILE A 52 9.54 8.86 5.88
CA ILE A 52 8.65 7.70 6.05
C ILE A 52 8.71 6.77 4.83
N ALA A 53 8.73 7.32 3.61
CA ALA A 53 8.85 6.53 2.39
C ALA A 53 10.18 5.75 2.35
N ASP A 54 11.29 6.37 2.74
CA ASP A 54 12.59 5.69 2.84
C ASP A 54 12.57 4.57 3.89
N GLN A 55 11.84 4.74 5.00
CA GLN A 55 11.60 3.67 5.97
C GLN A 55 10.80 2.50 5.37
N LEU A 56 9.81 2.80 4.51
CA LEU A 56 9.06 1.76 3.79
C LEU A 56 9.97 0.98 2.83
N LEU A 57 10.86 1.67 2.09
CA LEU A 57 11.84 1.01 1.23
C LEU A 57 12.73 0.06 2.04
N ALA A 58 13.25 0.54 3.17
CA ALA A 58 14.11 -0.25 4.03
C ALA A 58 13.43 -1.49 4.61
N ARG A 59 12.11 -1.45 4.79
CA ARG A 59 11.30 -2.53 5.36
C ARG A 59 10.55 -3.37 4.33
N GLN A 60 10.64 -3.02 3.04
CA GLN A 60 10.05 -3.88 2.00
C GLN A 60 10.75 -5.22 1.97
N MET A 61 9.99 -6.28 2.05
CA MET A 61 10.52 -7.65 2.04
C MET A 61 10.98 -8.05 0.64
N ASP A 62 11.84 -9.06 0.56
CA ASP A 62 12.43 -9.51 -0.71
C ASP A 62 11.36 -9.95 -1.73
N CYS A 63 10.24 -10.51 -1.25
CA CYS A 63 9.08 -10.83 -2.07
C CYS A 63 8.29 -9.63 -2.57
N GLY A 64 8.56 -8.42 -2.09
CA GLY A 64 7.89 -7.18 -2.51
C GLY A 64 6.77 -6.68 -1.60
N GLY A 65 6.26 -7.50 -0.68
CA GLY A 65 5.24 -7.10 0.26
C GLY A 65 5.78 -6.52 1.56
N TRP A 66 4.87 -6.19 2.49
CA TRP A 66 5.18 -5.65 3.82
C TRP A 66 4.47 -6.43 4.92
N GLN A 67 4.99 -6.30 6.14
CA GLN A 67 4.39 -6.88 7.34
C GLN A 67 3.22 -6.03 7.83
N LYS A 68 2.23 -6.67 8.46
CA LYS A 68 1.10 -5.98 9.07
C LYS A 68 1.43 -5.40 10.46
N ASN A 69 0.60 -4.45 10.89
CA ASN A 69 0.62 -3.86 12.22
C ASN A 69 1.95 -3.16 12.57
N ILE A 70 2.64 -2.64 11.57
CA ILE A 70 3.85 -1.85 11.76
C ILE A 70 3.48 -0.36 11.64
N PRO A 71 3.79 0.47 12.64
CA PRO A 71 3.60 1.91 12.56
C PRO A 71 4.74 2.55 11.75
N TYR A 72 4.72 2.40 10.43
CA TYR A 72 5.80 2.83 9.54
C TYR A 72 6.15 4.33 9.63
N HIS A 73 5.22 5.16 10.13
CA HIS A 73 5.44 6.59 10.39
C HIS A 73 6.24 6.86 11.68
N HIS A 74 6.49 5.84 12.49
CA HIS A 74 7.45 5.90 13.59
C HIS A 74 8.83 5.54 13.05
N LEU A 75 9.64 6.57 12.78
CA LEU A 75 10.94 6.39 12.18
C LEU A 75 11.87 5.58 13.10
N LEU A 76 12.57 4.63 12.50
CA LEU A 76 13.63 3.91 13.17
C LEU A 76 14.91 4.76 13.18
N THR A 77 15.72 4.57 14.20
CA THR A 77 17.13 5.03 14.20
C THR A 77 17.93 4.19 13.20
N ASP A 78 19.08 4.71 12.75
CA ASP A 78 19.96 3.97 11.86
C ASP A 78 20.38 2.60 12.44
N ALA A 79 20.58 2.52 13.75
CA ALA A 79 20.93 1.28 14.44
C ALA A 79 19.79 0.26 14.44
N GLU A 80 18.54 0.71 14.52
CA GLU A 80 17.36 -0.16 14.42
C GLU A 80 17.13 -0.58 12.96
N LEU A 81 17.30 0.36 12.02
CA LEU A 81 17.15 0.11 10.60
C LEU A 81 18.14 -0.94 10.10
N ALA A 82 19.39 -0.90 10.58
CA ALA A 82 20.40 -1.91 10.27
C ALA A 82 20.04 -3.32 10.74
N LYS A 83 19.12 -3.46 11.70
CA LYS A 83 18.65 -4.74 12.23
C LYS A 83 17.39 -5.26 11.52
N VAL A 84 16.79 -4.48 10.63
CA VAL A 84 15.59 -4.90 9.89
C VAL A 84 15.93 -6.10 9.02
N ARG A 85 15.30 -7.25 9.30
CA ARG A 85 15.46 -8.46 8.50
C ARG A 85 14.49 -8.44 7.33
N ARG A 86 15.02 -8.63 6.13
CA ARG A 86 14.24 -8.77 4.89
C ARG A 86 14.01 -10.24 4.56
N THR A 87 13.29 -10.93 5.43
CA THR A 87 12.88 -12.30 5.13
C THR A 87 11.60 -12.25 4.28
N GLY A 88 11.44 -13.15 3.32
CA GLY A 88 10.19 -13.26 2.54
C GLY A 88 8.99 -13.76 3.37
N VAL A 89 9.22 -14.15 4.62
CA VAL A 89 8.19 -14.70 5.50
C VAL A 89 7.55 -13.58 6.33
N GLY A 90 6.24 -13.42 6.20
CA GLY A 90 5.46 -12.43 6.97
C GLY A 90 4.89 -11.28 6.15
N ALA A 91 5.21 -11.18 4.86
CA ALA A 91 4.51 -10.31 3.94
C ALA A 91 3.04 -10.75 3.81
N THR A 92 2.13 -9.80 3.79
CA THR A 92 0.70 -10.09 3.94
C THR A 92 -0.18 -9.02 3.31
N ILE A 93 -1.43 -9.41 3.02
CA ILE A 93 -2.50 -8.48 2.64
C ILE A 93 -3.44 -8.17 3.81
N ASP A 94 -3.22 -8.79 4.95
CA ASP A 94 -4.08 -8.69 6.14
C ASP A 94 -3.97 -7.31 6.79
N ASN A 95 -5.06 -6.81 7.39
CA ASN A 95 -5.15 -5.48 8.01
C ASN A 95 -4.70 -4.33 7.08
N GLY A 96 -4.91 -4.47 5.77
CA GLY A 96 -4.50 -3.48 4.77
C GLY A 96 -3.00 -3.39 4.52
N ALA A 97 -2.19 -4.29 5.09
CA ALA A 97 -0.76 -4.35 4.81
C ALA A 97 -0.50 -4.56 3.31
N THR A 98 0.65 -4.17 2.86
CA THR A 98 1.10 -4.09 1.47
C THR A 98 0.31 -3.03 0.68
N THR A 99 -1.01 -3.07 0.66
CA THR A 99 -1.82 -2.10 -0.10
C THR A 99 -1.74 -0.68 0.45
N THR A 100 -1.65 -0.51 1.76
CA THR A 100 -1.50 0.80 2.42
C THR A 100 -0.13 1.40 2.14
N GLU A 101 0.93 0.60 2.24
CA GLU A 101 2.31 0.99 1.96
C GLU A 101 2.47 1.42 0.49
N MET A 102 1.90 0.66 -0.43
CA MET A 102 1.89 0.98 -1.85
C MET A 102 1.18 2.31 -2.15
N ARG A 103 0.01 2.56 -1.52
CA ARG A 103 -0.73 3.83 -1.67
C ARG A 103 0.08 5.01 -1.16
N PHE A 104 0.77 4.85 -0.05
CA PHE A 104 1.65 5.89 0.49
C PHE A 104 2.78 6.22 -0.47
N LEU A 105 3.51 5.19 -0.96
CA LEU A 105 4.60 5.37 -1.92
C LEU A 105 4.14 6.06 -3.21
N ALA A 106 2.97 5.71 -3.73
CA ALA A 106 2.41 6.36 -4.92
C ALA A 106 2.16 7.87 -4.69
N ARG A 107 1.60 8.25 -3.53
CA ARG A 107 1.37 9.67 -3.18
C ARG A 107 2.67 10.45 -3.05
N VAL A 108 3.66 9.91 -2.36
CA VAL A 108 4.96 10.58 -2.20
C VAL A 108 5.66 10.68 -3.54
N TYR A 109 5.63 9.63 -4.36
CA TYR A 109 6.19 9.66 -5.71
C TYR A 109 5.53 10.72 -6.59
N ALA A 110 4.21 10.84 -6.57
CA ALA A 110 3.48 11.85 -7.33
C ALA A 110 3.94 13.29 -7.01
N CYS A 111 4.41 13.51 -5.78
CA CYS A 111 4.91 14.82 -5.35
C CYS A 111 6.40 15.06 -5.66
N CYS A 112 7.26 14.04 -5.53
CA CYS A 112 8.72 14.23 -5.59
C CYS A 112 9.40 13.58 -6.80
N GLY A 113 8.75 12.61 -7.47
CA GLY A 113 9.28 11.91 -8.65
C GLY A 113 10.47 10.97 -8.38
N ASP A 114 10.74 10.62 -7.11
CA ASP A 114 11.85 9.71 -6.78
C ASP A 114 11.57 8.28 -7.26
N ALA A 115 12.33 7.84 -8.26
CA ALA A 115 12.16 6.56 -8.93
C ALA A 115 12.15 5.36 -7.96
N ARG A 116 12.87 5.44 -6.84
CA ARG A 116 12.93 4.36 -5.84
C ARG A 116 11.54 4.01 -5.29
N TYR A 117 10.66 5.00 -5.11
CA TYR A 117 9.31 4.79 -4.61
C TYR A 117 8.42 4.11 -5.64
N LYS A 118 8.57 4.49 -6.91
CA LYS A 118 7.90 3.80 -8.03
C LYS A 118 8.38 2.35 -8.15
N ASP A 119 9.68 2.10 -8.08
CA ASP A 119 10.25 0.75 -8.17
C ASP A 119 9.73 -0.14 -7.03
N ALA A 120 9.66 0.38 -5.82
CA ALA A 120 9.09 -0.33 -4.68
C ALA A 120 7.58 -0.60 -4.86
N PHE A 121 6.84 0.35 -5.41
CA PHE A 121 5.43 0.16 -5.75
C PHE A 121 5.24 -0.96 -6.78
N VAL A 122 6.03 -0.95 -7.87
CA VAL A 122 5.99 -1.99 -8.91
C VAL A 122 6.34 -3.37 -8.34
N LYS A 123 7.33 -3.43 -7.45
CA LYS A 123 7.67 -4.66 -6.73
C LYS A 123 6.51 -5.15 -5.85
N GLY A 124 5.77 -4.25 -5.23
CA GLY A 124 4.52 -4.55 -4.52
C GLY A 124 3.41 -5.09 -5.42
N LEU A 125 3.27 -4.56 -6.65
CA LEU A 125 2.32 -5.10 -7.64
C LEU A 125 2.69 -6.54 -8.01
N HIS A 126 3.96 -6.82 -8.30
CA HIS A 126 4.41 -8.20 -8.58
C HIS A 126 4.13 -9.15 -7.43
N TYR A 127 4.36 -8.71 -6.18
CA TYR A 127 3.97 -9.47 -5.00
C TYR A 127 2.48 -9.84 -5.00
N LEU A 128 1.59 -8.88 -5.30
CA LEU A 128 0.14 -9.14 -5.35
C LEU A 128 -0.23 -10.10 -6.48
N PHE A 129 0.40 -9.99 -7.64
CA PHE A 129 0.16 -10.89 -8.77
C PHE A 129 0.63 -12.33 -8.47
N GLU A 130 1.81 -12.48 -7.88
CA GLU A 130 2.38 -13.78 -7.51
C GLU A 130 1.65 -14.44 -6.34
N ALA A 131 1.05 -13.64 -5.46
CA ALA A 131 0.26 -14.15 -4.34
C ALA A 131 -1.13 -14.64 -4.76
N GLN A 132 -1.62 -14.20 -5.93
CA GLN A 132 -2.95 -14.59 -6.41
C GLN A 132 -2.98 -16.04 -6.88
N TYR A 133 -3.89 -16.82 -6.33
CA TYR A 133 -4.16 -18.17 -6.82
C TYR A 133 -4.74 -18.15 -8.24
N ASP A 134 -4.59 -19.26 -8.97
CA ASP A 134 -5.15 -19.40 -10.32
C ASP A 134 -6.67 -19.18 -10.36
N ASN A 135 -7.35 -19.48 -9.28
CA ASN A 135 -8.78 -19.27 -9.10
C ASN A 135 -9.20 -17.84 -8.75
N GLY A 136 -8.21 -16.93 -8.62
CA GLY A 136 -8.44 -15.49 -8.38
C GLY A 136 -8.40 -15.06 -6.91
N GLY A 137 -8.35 -15.98 -5.96
CA GLY A 137 -8.26 -15.66 -4.52
C GLY A 137 -6.85 -15.29 -4.08
N TRP A 138 -6.73 -14.72 -2.88
CA TRP A 138 -5.44 -14.45 -2.23
C TRP A 138 -5.37 -15.09 -0.85
N PRO A 139 -4.21 -15.67 -0.49
CA PRO A 139 -3.93 -16.08 0.87
C PRO A 139 -3.72 -14.87 1.79
N GLN A 140 -3.82 -15.07 3.09
CA GLN A 140 -3.50 -14.03 4.06
C GLN A 140 -2.02 -13.64 4.02
N PHE A 141 -1.12 -14.62 3.83
CA PHE A 141 0.34 -14.43 3.74
C PHE A 141 0.91 -15.10 2.49
N ASN A 142 1.81 -14.41 1.82
CA ASN A 142 2.63 -14.97 0.75
C ASN A 142 4.10 -14.52 0.94
N PRO A 143 5.11 -15.43 1.06
CA PRO A 143 4.95 -16.88 1.11
C PRO A 143 4.12 -17.39 2.29
N PRO A 144 3.49 -18.57 2.17
CA PRO A 144 2.70 -19.17 3.25
C PRO A 144 3.54 -19.40 4.51
N ARG A 145 2.92 -19.27 5.69
CA ARG A 145 3.59 -19.50 6.99
C ARG A 145 3.86 -20.97 7.29
N GLY A 146 3.35 -21.89 6.49
CA GLY A 146 3.54 -23.33 6.62
C GLY A 146 2.57 -24.10 5.73
N LYS A 147 2.81 -25.41 5.56
CA LYS A 147 1.90 -26.29 4.84
C LYS A 147 0.59 -26.46 5.62
N ALA A 148 -0.55 -26.37 4.94
CA ALA A 148 -1.90 -26.51 5.54
C ALA A 148 -2.18 -25.52 6.69
N HIS A 149 -1.55 -24.34 6.69
CA HIS A 149 -1.86 -23.29 7.66
C HIS A 149 -3.10 -22.51 7.20
N TYR A 150 -4.01 -22.18 8.13
CA TYR A 150 -5.24 -21.44 7.81
C TYR A 150 -4.99 -20.16 6.98
N SER A 151 -3.82 -19.54 7.13
CA SER A 151 -3.47 -18.33 6.39
C SER A 151 -3.18 -18.55 4.90
N SER A 152 -3.24 -19.80 4.43
CA SER A 152 -3.21 -20.15 3.00
C SER A 152 -4.59 -20.15 2.36
N HIS A 153 -5.66 -20.09 3.14
CA HIS A 153 -7.02 -19.99 2.59
C HIS A 153 -7.27 -18.63 1.94
N ILE A 154 -8.22 -18.58 1.01
CA ILE A 154 -8.75 -17.34 0.44
C ILE A 154 -9.30 -16.50 1.59
N THR A 155 -8.82 -15.27 1.75
CA THR A 155 -9.03 -14.48 2.96
C THR A 155 -9.88 -13.23 2.68
N TYR A 156 -11.08 -13.19 3.26
CA TYR A 156 -12.00 -12.04 3.18
C TYR A 156 -12.01 -11.17 4.43
N ASN A 157 -11.71 -11.73 5.63
CA ASN A 157 -11.72 -10.96 6.86
C ASN A 157 -10.80 -9.72 6.79
N ASP A 158 -11.14 -8.71 7.59
CA ASP A 158 -10.41 -7.44 7.68
C ASP A 158 -10.25 -6.71 6.32
N ASN A 159 -11.19 -6.90 5.41
CA ASN A 159 -11.14 -6.37 4.03
C ASN A 159 -9.89 -6.80 3.25
N ALA A 160 -9.21 -7.88 3.61
CA ALA A 160 -7.93 -8.26 3.02
C ALA A 160 -7.98 -8.27 1.49
N MET A 161 -8.82 -9.13 0.92
CA MET A 161 -8.98 -9.25 -0.53
C MET A 161 -9.62 -8.00 -1.17
N VAL A 162 -10.56 -7.34 -0.47
CA VAL A 162 -11.22 -6.13 -0.97
C VAL A 162 -10.23 -4.97 -1.14
N ASN A 163 -9.28 -4.81 -0.21
CA ASN A 163 -8.25 -3.77 -0.31
C ASN A 163 -7.32 -4.01 -1.51
N VAL A 164 -6.98 -5.28 -1.80
CA VAL A 164 -6.21 -5.64 -2.99
C VAL A 164 -7.01 -5.31 -4.26
N LEU A 165 -8.26 -5.72 -4.33
CA LEU A 165 -9.11 -5.48 -5.50
C LEU A 165 -9.30 -3.99 -5.78
N ARG A 166 -9.55 -3.18 -4.74
CA ARG A 166 -9.64 -1.71 -4.89
C ARG A 166 -8.37 -1.13 -5.47
N LEU A 167 -7.20 -1.52 -4.95
CA LEU A 167 -5.92 -1.04 -5.46
C LEU A 167 -5.71 -1.46 -6.92
N LEU A 168 -5.95 -2.73 -7.26
CA LEU A 168 -5.77 -3.24 -8.62
C LEU A 168 -6.70 -2.55 -9.63
N ARG A 169 -7.96 -2.29 -9.26
CA ARG A 169 -8.89 -1.54 -10.10
C ARG A 169 -8.40 -0.13 -10.34
N GLU A 170 -8.09 0.61 -9.27
CA GLU A 170 -7.60 2.00 -9.39
C GLU A 170 -6.30 2.09 -10.20
N VAL A 171 -5.42 1.09 -10.09
CA VAL A 171 -4.20 1.00 -10.92
C VAL A 171 -4.55 0.76 -12.39
N SER A 172 -5.49 -0.14 -12.69
CA SER A 172 -5.89 -0.45 -14.06
C SER A 172 -6.60 0.72 -14.74
N GLU A 173 -7.44 1.43 -14.00
CA GLU A 173 -8.17 2.62 -14.43
C GLU A 173 -7.26 3.87 -14.50
N ASN A 174 -6.02 3.75 -14.02
CA ASN A 174 -5.05 4.85 -13.94
C ASN A 174 -5.56 6.03 -13.09
N ASP A 175 -6.25 5.73 -12.01
CA ASP A 175 -6.79 6.72 -11.08
C ASP A 175 -5.69 7.35 -10.22
N SER A 176 -5.92 8.57 -9.74
CA SER A 176 -5.04 9.21 -8.76
C SER A 176 -5.02 8.43 -7.43
N PRO A 177 -3.84 8.24 -6.83
CA PRO A 177 -2.51 8.81 -7.15
C PRO A 177 -1.66 7.96 -8.12
N PHE A 178 -2.20 6.91 -8.71
CA PHE A 178 -1.44 5.94 -9.50
C PHE A 178 -1.14 6.44 -10.92
N ASP A 179 -1.93 7.38 -11.45
CA ASP A 179 -1.69 8.09 -12.71
C ASP A 179 -0.30 8.73 -12.76
N GLY A 180 0.12 9.33 -11.64
CA GLY A 180 1.46 9.91 -11.47
C GLY A 180 2.60 8.91 -11.67
N LEU A 181 2.39 7.63 -11.36
CA LEU A 181 3.40 6.57 -11.52
C LEU A 181 3.75 6.26 -12.98
N ARG A 182 2.89 6.63 -13.93
CA ARG A 182 3.09 6.35 -15.37
C ARG A 182 3.48 4.88 -15.59
N LEU A 183 2.67 3.97 -15.07
CA LEU A 183 2.86 2.54 -15.26
C LEU A 183 2.66 2.16 -16.72
N SER A 184 3.35 1.10 -17.17
CA SER A 184 3.17 0.58 -18.51
C SER A 184 1.75 0.03 -18.71
N ASP A 185 1.26 0.04 -19.96
CA ASP A 185 -0.02 -0.56 -20.31
C ASP A 185 -0.07 -2.04 -19.91
N SER A 186 1.01 -2.77 -20.08
CA SER A 186 1.13 -4.18 -19.69
C SER A 186 0.88 -4.38 -18.18
N LEU A 187 1.43 -3.53 -17.31
CA LEU A 187 1.18 -3.63 -15.85
C LEU A 187 -0.28 -3.30 -15.51
N ARG A 188 -0.87 -2.30 -16.17
CA ARG A 188 -2.27 -1.93 -15.97
C ARG A 188 -3.23 -3.03 -16.46
N GLU A 189 -2.94 -3.63 -17.60
CA GLU A 189 -3.68 -4.78 -18.10
C GLU A 189 -3.56 -6.00 -17.19
N GLN A 190 -2.39 -6.23 -16.61
CA GLN A 190 -2.20 -7.30 -15.64
C GLN A 190 -2.99 -7.04 -14.35
N ALA A 191 -3.03 -5.78 -13.88
CA ALA A 191 -3.85 -5.39 -12.75
C ALA A 191 -5.35 -5.62 -13.03
N GLN A 192 -5.83 -5.25 -14.24
CA GLN A 192 -7.21 -5.51 -14.65
C GLN A 192 -7.53 -7.01 -14.66
N LYS A 193 -6.68 -7.82 -15.28
CA LYS A 193 -6.86 -9.28 -15.33
C LYS A 193 -6.88 -9.91 -13.92
N SER A 194 -6.02 -9.42 -13.05
CA SER A 194 -5.96 -9.88 -11.66
C SER A 194 -7.21 -9.46 -10.88
N PHE A 195 -7.70 -8.25 -11.09
CA PHE A 195 -8.96 -7.76 -10.53
C PHE A 195 -10.14 -8.62 -10.99
N ASP A 196 -10.29 -8.87 -12.30
CA ASP A 196 -11.40 -9.64 -12.86
C ASP A 196 -11.45 -11.06 -12.30
N LYS A 197 -10.28 -11.73 -12.22
CA LYS A 197 -10.15 -13.04 -11.57
C LYS A 197 -10.60 -12.99 -10.10
N GLY A 198 -10.26 -11.94 -9.38
CA GLY A 198 -10.65 -11.77 -7.99
C GLY A 198 -12.16 -11.58 -7.83
N ILE A 199 -12.82 -10.82 -8.70
CA ILE A 199 -14.28 -10.70 -8.74
C ILE A 199 -14.92 -12.05 -9.01
N ASP A 200 -14.42 -12.80 -9.98
CA ASP A 200 -14.89 -14.15 -10.26
C ASP A 200 -14.79 -15.08 -9.05
N CYS A 201 -13.69 -14.99 -8.31
CA CYS A 201 -13.48 -15.73 -7.07
C CYS A 201 -14.54 -15.38 -6.01
N ILE A 202 -14.80 -14.08 -5.81
CA ILE A 202 -15.87 -13.61 -4.89
C ILE A 202 -17.22 -14.22 -5.25
N LEU A 203 -17.59 -14.17 -6.52
CA LEU A 203 -18.89 -14.69 -6.97
C LEU A 203 -19.00 -16.22 -6.81
N LYS A 204 -17.89 -16.94 -7.00
CA LYS A 204 -17.85 -18.42 -6.85
C LYS A 204 -17.85 -18.88 -5.40
N THR A 205 -17.28 -18.10 -4.48
CA THR A 205 -17.23 -18.43 -3.05
C THR A 205 -18.48 -17.99 -2.29
N GLN A 206 -19.38 -17.22 -2.93
CA GLN A 206 -20.60 -16.76 -2.28
C GLN A 206 -21.49 -17.94 -1.86
N ILE A 207 -21.81 -18.00 -0.56
CA ILE A 207 -22.67 -19.05 0.00
C ILE A 207 -24.07 -18.91 -0.57
N ARG A 208 -24.66 -20.04 -0.96
CA ARG A 208 -26.02 -20.10 -1.44
C ARG A 208 -26.90 -20.94 -0.49
N ILE A 209 -28.03 -20.38 -0.10
CA ILE A 209 -29.04 -21.04 0.69
C ILE A 209 -30.30 -21.11 -0.19
N ASP A 210 -30.82 -22.32 -0.42
CA ASP A 210 -31.94 -22.56 -1.33
C ASP A 210 -31.76 -21.93 -2.72
N GLY A 211 -30.52 -22.01 -3.24
CA GLY A 211 -30.15 -21.45 -4.54
C GLY A 211 -29.93 -19.91 -4.56
N LYS A 212 -30.25 -19.20 -3.47
CA LYS A 212 -30.10 -17.75 -3.38
C LYS A 212 -28.71 -17.40 -2.85
N PRO A 213 -28.00 -16.44 -3.48
CA PRO A 213 -26.73 -15.94 -2.97
C PRO A 213 -26.98 -15.19 -1.64
N THR A 214 -26.07 -15.39 -0.68
CA THR A 214 -26.20 -14.81 0.67
C THR A 214 -24.92 -14.09 1.08
N VAL A 215 -24.10 -14.71 1.90
CA VAL A 215 -22.93 -14.14 2.56
C VAL A 215 -21.63 -14.88 2.17
N TRP A 216 -20.53 -14.41 2.67
CA TRP A 216 -19.23 -15.08 2.58
C TRP A 216 -18.76 -15.47 3.97
N CYS A 217 -17.95 -16.53 4.06
CA CYS A 217 -17.18 -16.80 5.26
C CYS A 217 -15.93 -15.92 5.31
N ALA A 218 -15.36 -15.77 6.50
CA ALA A 218 -14.09 -15.04 6.70
C ALA A 218 -12.97 -15.64 5.86
N GLN A 219 -12.99 -16.97 5.67
CA GLN A 219 -12.04 -17.67 4.79
C GLN A 219 -12.73 -18.80 4.02
N HIS A 220 -12.17 -19.09 2.86
CA HIS A 220 -12.60 -20.20 1.98
C HIS A 220 -11.38 -21.01 1.55
N ASP A 221 -11.58 -22.32 1.46
CA ASP A 221 -10.56 -23.24 0.96
C ASP A 221 -10.14 -22.87 -0.47
N GLU A 222 -8.83 -22.78 -0.69
CA GLU A 222 -8.24 -22.30 -1.94
C GLU A 222 -8.40 -23.25 -3.11
N LYS A 223 -8.92 -24.47 -2.90
CA LYS A 223 -9.11 -25.49 -3.96
C LYS A 223 -10.58 -25.75 -4.24
N THR A 224 -11.35 -25.85 -3.17
CA THR A 224 -12.76 -26.29 -3.25
C THR A 224 -13.74 -25.13 -3.17
N PHE A 225 -13.30 -23.94 -2.75
CA PHE A 225 -14.11 -22.77 -2.40
C PHE A 225 -15.04 -22.99 -1.19
N ALA A 226 -14.96 -24.14 -0.53
CA ALA A 226 -15.76 -24.40 0.64
C ALA A 226 -15.42 -23.44 1.79
N PRO A 227 -16.39 -23.07 2.63
CA PRO A 227 -16.11 -22.34 3.86
C PRO A 227 -15.04 -23.02 4.71
N ALA A 228 -14.08 -22.23 5.20
CA ALA A 228 -12.96 -22.70 6.00
C ALA A 228 -12.86 -21.92 7.32
N PRO A 229 -12.34 -22.51 8.41
CA PRO A 229 -12.12 -21.80 9.66
C PRO A 229 -10.99 -20.78 9.50
N ALA A 230 -11.17 -19.61 10.13
CA ALA A 230 -10.16 -18.55 10.11
C ALA A 230 -8.91 -18.88 10.93
N ARG A 231 -9.03 -19.80 11.90
CA ARG A 231 -7.94 -20.35 12.71
C ARG A 231 -8.25 -21.79 13.08
N ALA A 232 -7.20 -22.57 13.40
CA ALA A 232 -7.33 -24.01 13.66
C ALA A 232 -8.32 -24.37 14.79
N TYR A 233 -8.58 -23.47 15.72
CA TYR A 233 -9.48 -23.65 16.87
C TYR A 233 -10.79 -22.86 16.76
N GLU A 234 -10.98 -22.14 15.66
CA GLU A 234 -12.21 -21.36 15.41
C GLU A 234 -13.13 -22.13 14.45
N LEU A 235 -14.41 -22.05 14.72
CA LEU A 235 -15.43 -22.51 13.78
C LEU A 235 -15.43 -21.61 12.55
N VAL A 236 -15.98 -22.14 11.46
CA VAL A 236 -16.28 -21.34 10.27
C VAL A 236 -17.17 -20.15 10.66
N SER A 237 -16.72 -18.95 10.33
CA SER A 237 -17.41 -17.70 10.65
C SER A 237 -17.69 -16.88 9.40
N PHE A 238 -18.76 -16.10 9.41
CA PHE A 238 -19.06 -15.18 8.33
C PHE A 238 -18.09 -14.00 8.32
N SER A 239 -17.81 -13.48 7.12
CA SER A 239 -17.08 -12.24 6.98
C SER A 239 -17.91 -11.07 7.49
N GLY A 240 -17.33 -10.25 8.36
CA GLY A 240 -17.94 -9.01 8.87
C GLY A 240 -17.61 -7.78 8.03
N SER A 241 -17.02 -7.96 6.86
CA SER A 241 -16.56 -6.89 5.96
C SER A 241 -17.50 -6.65 4.80
#